data_7d7cdca714b300d1c043b97686aad30d
#
_entry.id   7d7cdca714b300d1c043b97686aad30d
#
_cell.length_a   1.000
_cell.length_b   1.000
_cell.length_c   1.000
_cell.angle_alpha   90.00
_cell.angle_beta   90.00
_cell.angle_gamma   90.00
#
_symmetry.space_group_name_H-M   'P 1'
#
loop_
_entity.id
_entity.type
_entity.pdbx_description
1 polymer ?
#
loop_
_entity_poly.entity_id
_entity_poly.type
_entity_poly.pdbx_seq_one_letter_code
_entity_poly.pdbx_strand_id
1 'polypeptide(L)'
;MRKLLIGALAAMVGLTLAVPFTAGARSQSPANSAAAQQATGATEYVVLYTSLASATAAKATIKAAGGQVVRENTKLGLATVRSSNANFITAVAGKAGVAGAARNRVIGQAPQRNLPKVDDVEGLAAQSGGAKGAADAGDRLGHEPLADKQWGMRMINATPSGSYRIHQGRRSVMVGIMDTGIDGSHPDIRANFNRRLSRNFTTDIPLVDGPCEEEPDQSCSDPANVDENGHGTHVAGIVGAPINHLGVAGVAPKVTLVNIRAGQDSGFFFLDATINALVYAGDVCLDVVNMSFFTDPWLFNCPNDPTATPAEQIEQRTIIAATQLAVGYARNHGVTLVAALGNESIDLTRPTVDVISPDFPPGNERERQVNNSCLIMPTEARGVIGVSSLGPSGRLAYYSNHGIEQTDVSAPGGDRRDFFGTPQYNTPENRILSTYPRSVLEAEELIDENGIPTSPLVLRDCRGSVCAYYAYLQGTSMASPHATGVAALIVSRYGHQDRPGRGWTLSPRRTERILKATAEDTPCPSPPGLVYPDPDLEGLTNTCEGTLERNGFYGFGVVDAMSAVIRL
;
A
#
# COMPACT_ATOMS: atom_id res chain seq x y z
N MET A 1 -3.35 55.11 27.51
CA MET A 1 -2.42 55.93 28.32
C MET A 1 -1.35 55.00 28.88
N ARG A 2 -0.15 55.20 28.33
CA ARG A 2 1.13 55.37 29.10
C ARG A 2 1.48 54.24 30.08
N LYS A 3 2.70 53.64 30.14
CA LYS A 3 4.08 53.89 29.60
C LYS A 3 4.88 52.64 29.84
N LEU A 4 5.68 52.21 28.94
CA LEU A 4 7.15 52.01 28.86
C LEU A 4 8.01 52.29 30.11
N LEU A 5 9.03 51.40 30.33
CA LEU A 5 10.45 51.66 30.67
C LEU A 5 11.12 50.32 31.05
N ILE A 6 12.07 49.71 30.34
CA ILE A 6 13.50 49.96 30.07
C ILE A 6 14.38 49.90 31.37
N GLY A 7 15.40 49.06 31.32
CA GLY A 7 16.62 49.08 32.16
C GLY A 7 17.11 47.67 32.47
N ALA A 8 18.07 47.12 31.86
CA ALA A 8 19.52 47.33 31.75
C ALA A 8 20.35 46.43 32.70
N LEU A 9 21.14 45.58 32.06
CA LEU A 9 22.48 45.03 32.35
C LEU A 9 23.08 45.13 33.78
N ALA A 10 23.57 43.98 34.27
CA ALA A 10 24.88 43.91 34.93
C ALA A 10 25.45 42.48 34.89
N ALA A 11 26.62 42.36 34.33
CA ALA A 11 27.48 41.19 34.35
C ALA A 11 28.21 41.11 35.70
N MET A 12 28.36 39.89 36.25
CA MET A 12 29.45 39.63 37.21
C MET A 12 30.09 38.26 36.91
N VAL A 13 31.38 38.36 36.72
CA VAL A 13 32.38 37.30 36.61
C VAL A 13 32.65 36.75 38.03
N GLY A 14 32.69 35.44 38.17
CA GLY A 14 33.05 34.74 39.38
C GLY A 14 33.80 33.45 39.11
N LEU A 15 35.02 33.42 39.49
CA LEU A 15 36.13 32.52 39.29
C LEU A 15 35.95 31.14 39.94
N THR A 16 36.26 30.11 39.22
CA THR A 16 36.80 28.76 39.45
C THR A 16 37.07 28.27 40.88
N LEU A 17 36.70 26.99 41.11
CA LEU A 17 37.53 26.01 41.80
C LEU A 17 37.27 24.60 41.25
N ALA A 18 38.30 24.02 40.62
CA ALA A 18 38.32 22.65 40.16
C ALA A 18 38.65 21.69 41.33
N VAL A 19 37.88 20.60 41.45
CA VAL A 19 38.22 19.46 42.29
C VAL A 19 38.23 18.22 41.38
N PRO A 20 39.28 17.41 41.38
CA PRO A 20 39.34 16.23 40.53
C PRO A 20 38.55 15.06 41.15
N PHE A 21 37.56 14.54 40.43
CA PHE A 21 36.95 13.26 40.77
C PHE A 21 37.60 12.14 39.98
N THR A 22 38.07 11.15 40.68
CA THR A 22 38.68 9.91 40.22
C THR A 22 37.67 9.06 39.42
N ALA A 23 38.11 8.57 38.28
CA ALA A 23 37.37 7.66 37.42
C ALA A 23 37.16 6.29 38.08
N GLY A 24 35.93 5.96 38.40
CA GLY A 24 35.48 4.60 38.68
C GLY A 24 35.06 3.91 37.40
N ALA A 25 35.73 2.82 37.09
CA ALA A 25 35.37 1.97 35.94
C ALA A 25 33.94 1.43 36.10
N ARG A 26 33.03 1.85 35.22
CA ARG A 26 31.73 1.17 35.02
C ARG A 26 31.86 0.19 33.89
N SER A 27 31.47 -1.06 34.19
CA SER A 27 31.32 -2.15 33.26
C SER A 27 30.40 -1.75 32.10
N GLN A 28 30.88 -1.85 30.86
CA GLN A 28 30.10 -1.67 29.65
C GLN A 28 29.12 -2.83 29.49
N SER A 29 27.84 -2.50 29.49
CA SER A 29 26.75 -3.41 29.10
C SER A 29 26.78 -3.64 27.56
N PRO A 30 26.32 -4.79 27.03
CA PRO A 30 26.48 -5.16 25.63
C PRO A 30 25.45 -4.51 24.68
N ALA A 31 25.11 -3.23 24.87
CA ALA A 31 24.20 -2.51 23.99
C ALA A 31 24.86 -1.91 22.73
N ASN A 32 26.18 -2.05 22.55
CA ASN A 32 26.90 -1.42 21.44
C ASN A 32 27.12 -2.32 20.21
N SER A 33 26.43 -3.46 20.06
CA SER A 33 26.63 -4.32 18.89
C SER A 33 25.71 -3.99 17.70
N ALA A 34 24.59 -3.31 17.91
CA ALA A 34 23.67 -2.95 16.81
C ALA A 34 24.12 -1.67 16.08
N ALA A 35 24.59 -0.66 16.79
CA ALA A 35 25.06 0.59 16.17
C ALA A 35 26.38 0.45 15.37
N ALA A 36 27.22 -0.55 15.67
CA ALA A 36 28.46 -0.82 14.95
C ALA A 36 28.25 -1.53 13.59
N GLN A 37 27.05 -2.03 13.28
CA GLN A 37 26.75 -2.68 12.00
C GLN A 37 26.26 -1.70 10.90
N GLN A 38 25.99 -0.46 11.20
CA GLN A 38 25.51 0.56 10.25
C GLN A 38 26.63 1.24 9.41
N ALA A 39 27.89 0.98 9.66
CA ALA A 39 29.01 1.70 9.05
C ALA A 39 29.71 0.96 7.87
N THR A 40 29.11 -0.08 7.31
CA THR A 40 29.75 -0.80 6.19
C THR A 40 28.99 -0.49 4.91
N GLY A 41 29.34 0.45 4.09
CA GLY A 41 28.72 0.77 2.77
C GLY A 41 28.35 -0.44 1.89
N ALA A 42 27.62 -1.38 2.46
CA ALA A 42 27.13 -2.61 1.83
C ALA A 42 25.70 -2.39 1.35
N THR A 43 25.39 -2.88 0.16
CA THR A 43 24.04 -2.91 -0.41
C THR A 43 23.45 -4.30 -0.22
N GLU A 44 22.15 -4.36 0.03
CA GLU A 44 21.38 -5.59 0.07
C GLU A 44 20.78 -5.88 -1.31
N TYR A 45 20.83 -7.13 -1.74
CA TYR A 45 20.38 -7.59 -3.05
C TYR A 45 19.46 -8.78 -2.90
N VAL A 46 18.47 -8.92 -3.80
CA VAL A 46 17.75 -10.16 -4.06
C VAL A 46 18.42 -10.85 -5.24
N VAL A 47 18.87 -12.10 -5.04
CA VAL A 47 19.50 -12.92 -6.09
C VAL A 47 18.57 -14.08 -6.45
N LEU A 48 18.19 -14.15 -7.73
CA LEU A 48 17.35 -15.20 -8.28
C LEU A 48 18.22 -16.34 -8.79
N TYR A 49 17.95 -17.56 -8.35
CA TYR A 49 18.61 -18.77 -8.82
C TYR A 49 18.02 -19.25 -10.16
N THR A 50 18.79 -19.96 -10.96
CA THR A 50 18.29 -20.54 -12.22
C THR A 50 17.27 -21.66 -11.96
N SER A 51 17.37 -22.33 -10.83
CA SER A 51 16.42 -23.35 -10.33
C SER A 51 16.69 -23.64 -8.88
N LEU A 52 15.79 -24.35 -8.19
CA LEU A 52 16.01 -24.80 -6.82
C LEU A 52 17.25 -25.75 -6.71
N ALA A 53 17.47 -26.57 -7.73
CA ALA A 53 18.62 -27.49 -7.77
C ALA A 53 19.98 -26.77 -7.91
N SER A 54 19.98 -25.51 -8.36
CA SER A 54 21.20 -24.73 -8.57
C SER A 54 21.67 -23.94 -7.34
N ALA A 55 21.00 -24.05 -6.19
CA ALA A 55 21.29 -23.28 -4.98
C ALA A 55 22.77 -23.36 -4.53
N THR A 56 23.40 -24.53 -4.60
CA THR A 56 24.82 -24.69 -4.23
C THR A 56 25.75 -23.92 -5.15
N ALA A 57 25.51 -23.98 -6.47
CA ALA A 57 26.30 -23.25 -7.46
C ALA A 57 26.07 -21.74 -7.34
N ALA A 58 24.83 -21.33 -7.12
CA ALA A 58 24.47 -19.92 -6.90
C ALA A 58 25.19 -19.34 -5.68
N LYS A 59 25.17 -20.05 -4.54
CA LYS A 59 25.89 -19.61 -3.32
C LYS A 59 27.41 -19.50 -3.53
N ALA A 60 28.00 -20.41 -4.30
CA ALA A 60 29.41 -20.32 -4.65
C ALA A 60 29.69 -19.07 -5.53
N THR A 61 28.85 -18.80 -6.52
CA THR A 61 28.93 -17.61 -7.37
C THR A 61 28.77 -16.32 -6.56
N ILE A 62 27.78 -16.24 -5.68
CA ILE A 62 27.56 -15.11 -4.77
C ILE A 62 28.80 -14.84 -3.93
N LYS A 63 29.37 -15.87 -3.32
CA LYS A 63 30.58 -15.76 -2.49
C LYS A 63 31.79 -15.28 -3.31
N ALA A 64 31.98 -15.82 -4.50
CA ALA A 64 33.09 -15.44 -5.40
C ALA A 64 32.99 -13.95 -5.84
N ALA A 65 31.78 -13.41 -5.95
CA ALA A 65 31.53 -12.01 -6.26
C ALA A 65 31.60 -11.06 -5.03
N GLY A 66 31.95 -11.57 -3.84
CA GLY A 66 32.04 -10.78 -2.62
C GLY A 66 30.69 -10.59 -1.92
N GLY A 67 29.70 -11.44 -2.20
CA GLY A 67 28.40 -11.42 -1.53
C GLY A 67 28.34 -12.39 -0.34
N GLN A 68 27.57 -11.98 0.68
CA GLN A 68 27.22 -12.81 1.82
C GLN A 68 25.71 -13.07 1.80
N VAL A 69 25.32 -14.35 1.75
CA VAL A 69 23.92 -14.75 1.89
C VAL A 69 23.46 -14.48 3.32
N VAL A 70 22.44 -13.65 3.47
CA VAL A 70 21.80 -13.27 4.76
C VAL A 70 20.61 -14.19 5.04
N ARG A 71 19.78 -14.40 4.01
CA ARG A 71 18.58 -15.21 4.06
C ARG A 71 18.39 -15.95 2.74
N GLU A 72 17.76 -17.11 2.79
CA GLU A 72 17.44 -17.90 1.60
C GLU A 72 15.94 -18.25 1.58
N ASN A 73 15.27 -17.97 0.48
CA ASN A 73 13.94 -18.45 0.21
C ASN A 73 14.04 -19.72 -0.65
N THR A 74 14.08 -20.87 0.01
CA THR A 74 14.25 -22.18 -0.63
C THR A 74 13.02 -22.64 -1.42
N LYS A 75 11.88 -21.99 -1.27
CA LYS A 75 10.63 -22.30 -2.00
C LYS A 75 10.65 -21.74 -3.42
N LEU A 76 11.25 -20.57 -3.57
CA LEU A 76 11.34 -19.88 -4.85
C LEU A 76 12.72 -19.95 -5.50
N GLY A 77 13.75 -20.36 -4.75
CA GLY A 77 15.14 -20.31 -5.23
C GLY A 77 15.66 -18.87 -5.30
N LEU A 78 15.54 -18.15 -4.18
CA LEU A 78 15.98 -16.77 -4.01
C LEU A 78 16.88 -16.65 -2.79
N ALA A 79 17.82 -15.71 -2.81
CA ALA A 79 18.60 -15.32 -1.63
C ALA A 79 18.64 -13.80 -1.46
N THR A 80 18.52 -13.36 -0.20
CA THR A 80 18.87 -12.01 0.22
C THR A 80 20.35 -11.99 0.53
N VAL A 81 21.10 -11.09 -0.12
CA VAL A 81 22.56 -11.05 -0.12
C VAL A 81 23.05 -9.66 0.23
N ARG A 82 24.06 -9.55 1.09
CA ARG A 82 24.79 -8.29 1.33
C ARG A 82 26.12 -8.29 0.59
N SER A 83 26.44 -7.18 -0.08
CA SER A 83 27.74 -7.00 -0.74
C SER A 83 28.14 -5.53 -0.76
N SER A 84 29.44 -5.26 -0.58
CA SER A 84 30.07 -3.96 -0.82
C SER A 84 30.63 -3.82 -2.24
N ASN A 85 30.47 -4.84 -3.08
CA ASN A 85 30.90 -4.79 -4.46
C ASN A 85 29.93 -3.97 -5.32
N ALA A 86 30.32 -2.78 -5.74
CA ALA A 86 29.50 -1.90 -6.58
C ALA A 86 29.03 -2.55 -7.90
N ASN A 87 29.77 -3.54 -8.40
CA ASN A 87 29.46 -4.27 -9.63
C ASN A 87 28.79 -5.64 -9.35
N PHE A 88 28.25 -5.85 -8.14
CA PHE A 88 27.75 -7.15 -7.72
C PHE A 88 26.72 -7.74 -8.70
N ILE A 89 25.73 -6.96 -9.15
CA ILE A 89 24.69 -7.40 -10.09
C ILE A 89 25.31 -8.04 -11.35
N THR A 90 26.19 -7.31 -12.01
CA THR A 90 26.83 -7.77 -13.25
C THR A 90 27.85 -8.89 -12.99
N ALA A 91 28.43 -8.95 -11.80
CA ALA A 91 29.36 -10.01 -11.41
C ALA A 91 28.70 -11.36 -11.22
N VAL A 92 27.41 -11.41 -10.80
CA VAL A 92 26.71 -12.66 -10.51
C VAL A 92 25.71 -13.06 -11.60
N ALA A 93 25.08 -12.13 -12.29
CA ALA A 93 24.01 -12.42 -13.25
C ALA A 93 24.51 -13.29 -14.41
N GLY A 94 23.73 -14.33 -14.75
CA GLY A 94 24.06 -15.29 -15.80
C GLY A 94 25.25 -16.18 -15.51
N LYS A 95 25.84 -16.13 -14.31
CA LYS A 95 26.89 -17.07 -13.88
C LYS A 95 26.27 -18.35 -13.31
N ALA A 96 27.12 -19.32 -13.00
CA ALA A 96 26.69 -20.64 -12.54
C ALA A 96 25.66 -20.55 -11.41
N GLY A 97 24.45 -21.02 -11.67
CA GLY A 97 23.35 -21.11 -10.73
C GLY A 97 22.55 -19.81 -10.52
N VAL A 98 22.98 -18.67 -11.06
CA VAL A 98 22.31 -17.36 -10.89
C VAL A 98 21.64 -16.92 -12.18
N ALA A 99 20.35 -16.66 -12.14
CA ALA A 99 19.56 -16.10 -13.23
C ALA A 99 19.69 -14.56 -13.30
N GLY A 100 19.63 -13.91 -12.12
CA GLY A 100 19.71 -12.44 -12.03
C GLY A 100 19.88 -11.97 -10.59
N ALA A 101 20.06 -10.68 -10.43
CA ALA A 101 20.11 -10.00 -9.14
C ALA A 101 19.49 -8.60 -9.27
N ALA A 102 18.83 -8.16 -8.20
CA ALA A 102 18.27 -6.82 -8.08
C ALA A 102 18.72 -6.19 -6.75
N ARG A 103 18.92 -4.88 -6.71
CA ARG A 103 19.08 -4.15 -5.45
C ARG A 103 17.78 -4.25 -4.66
N ASN A 104 17.89 -4.41 -3.36
CA ASN A 104 16.76 -4.38 -2.46
C ASN A 104 16.71 -3.03 -1.73
N ARG A 105 17.82 -2.68 -1.07
CA ARG A 105 17.98 -1.40 -0.37
C ARG A 105 19.45 -1.06 -0.20
N VAL A 106 19.75 0.22 -0.04
CA VAL A 106 21.10 0.71 0.31
C VAL A 106 21.22 0.77 1.83
N ILE A 107 22.28 0.18 2.39
CA ILE A 107 22.52 0.19 3.83
C ILE A 107 23.57 1.27 4.14
N GLY A 108 23.24 2.22 5.04
CA GLY A 108 24.23 3.09 5.68
C GLY A 108 24.51 4.45 5.01
N GLN A 109 23.51 5.09 4.41
CA GLN A 109 23.61 6.53 4.07
C GLN A 109 22.79 7.36 5.07
N ALA A 110 23.39 8.50 5.51
CA ALA A 110 22.69 9.44 6.38
C ALA A 110 21.66 10.26 5.56
N PRO A 111 20.52 10.64 6.15
CA PRO A 111 19.46 11.35 5.46
C PRO A 111 19.92 12.73 4.98
N GLN A 112 19.62 13.06 3.72
CA GLN A 112 19.58 14.45 3.26
C GLN A 112 18.15 14.96 3.51
N ARG A 113 18.04 16.01 4.34
CA ARG A 113 16.75 16.67 4.62
C ARG A 113 16.23 17.31 3.35
N ASN A 114 15.24 16.73 2.75
CA ASN A 114 14.25 17.23 1.78
C ASN A 114 13.77 16.05 0.93
N LEU A 115 13.08 15.10 1.56
CA LEU A 115 12.37 14.06 0.83
C LEU A 115 11.11 14.67 0.21
N PRO A 116 10.80 14.44 -1.07
CA PRO A 116 9.47 14.73 -1.58
C PRO A 116 8.46 13.88 -0.79
N LYS A 117 7.42 14.52 -0.29
CA LYS A 117 6.32 13.81 0.35
C LYS A 117 5.70 12.87 -0.66
N VAL A 118 5.42 11.63 -0.20
CA VAL A 118 4.62 10.65 -0.91
C VAL A 118 3.38 11.31 -1.48
N ASP A 119 3.09 11.01 -2.72
CA ASP A 119 2.05 11.48 -3.61
C ASP A 119 0.98 12.43 -3.02
N ASP A 120 0.94 13.67 -3.51
CA ASP A 120 -0.14 14.65 -3.31
C ASP A 120 -1.56 14.10 -3.62
N VAL A 121 -1.66 12.94 -4.26
CA VAL A 121 -2.92 12.26 -4.57
C VAL A 121 -3.51 11.62 -3.32
N GLU A 122 -2.72 10.89 -2.55
CA GLU A 122 -3.19 10.10 -1.40
C GLU A 122 -3.06 10.83 -0.06
N GLY A 123 -2.19 11.83 0.03
CA GLY A 123 -1.84 12.51 1.27
C GLY A 123 -2.97 13.29 1.94
N LEU A 124 -2.89 13.40 3.26
CA LEU A 124 -3.76 14.24 4.11
C LEU A 124 -3.38 15.73 4.07
N ALA A 125 -2.68 16.20 3.04
CA ALA A 125 -2.19 17.58 2.94
C ALA A 125 -3.29 18.60 3.27
N ALA A 126 -2.99 19.48 4.23
CA ALA A 126 -3.91 20.47 4.76
C ALA A 126 -4.41 21.41 3.65
N GLN A 127 -5.66 21.31 3.29
CA GLN A 127 -6.35 22.30 2.46
C GLN A 127 -7.27 23.13 3.33
N SER A 128 -6.99 24.42 3.41
CA SER A 128 -7.83 25.43 4.06
C SER A 128 -9.02 25.74 3.16
N GLY A 129 -10.19 25.25 3.53
CA GLY A 129 -11.42 25.62 2.82
C GLY A 129 -12.63 24.84 3.34
N GLY A 130 -13.22 25.27 4.45
CA GLY A 130 -14.43 24.65 4.98
C GLY A 130 -15.68 25.01 4.18
N ALA A 131 -16.27 24.07 3.48
CA ALA A 131 -17.67 24.12 3.08
C ALA A 131 -18.46 23.11 3.92
N LYS A 132 -19.47 23.58 4.65
CA LYS A 132 -20.42 22.70 5.34
C LYS A 132 -21.30 22.03 4.28
N GLY A 133 -21.02 20.79 3.95
CA GLY A 133 -21.87 19.97 3.09
C GLY A 133 -23.22 19.71 3.77
N ALA A 134 -24.30 20.00 3.08
CA ALA A 134 -25.64 19.65 3.53
C ALA A 134 -25.82 18.14 3.41
N ALA A 135 -26.11 17.48 4.53
CA ALA A 135 -26.48 16.07 4.56
C ALA A 135 -27.81 15.87 3.83
N ASP A 136 -27.81 15.08 2.77
CA ASP A 136 -29.03 14.58 2.17
C ASP A 136 -29.62 13.51 3.09
N ALA A 137 -30.83 13.77 3.61
CA ALA A 137 -31.48 12.95 4.64
C ALA A 137 -32.24 11.74 4.02
N GLY A 138 -31.61 11.05 3.08
CA GLY A 138 -32.17 9.90 2.38
C GLY A 138 -31.44 8.60 2.66
N ASP A 139 -32.05 7.74 3.42
CA ASP A 139 -31.65 6.40 3.80
C ASP A 139 -30.59 6.35 4.91
N ARG A 140 -31.05 6.32 6.16
CA ARG A 140 -30.20 5.95 7.30
C ARG A 140 -29.76 4.51 7.08
N LEU A 141 -28.55 4.35 6.53
CA LEU A 141 -27.84 3.07 6.46
C LEU A 141 -27.62 2.59 7.90
N GLY A 142 -28.61 1.97 8.46
CA GLY A 142 -29.08 1.90 9.83
C GLY A 142 -28.16 1.36 10.89
N HIS A 143 -26.80 1.29 10.75
CA HIS A 143 -26.01 0.63 11.78
C HIS A 143 -24.69 1.32 12.16
N GLU A 144 -24.01 2.02 11.26
CA GLU A 144 -22.75 2.66 11.60
C GLU A 144 -22.89 4.19 11.58
N PRO A 145 -22.33 4.90 12.58
CA PRO A 145 -22.51 6.35 12.73
C PRO A 145 -22.06 7.20 11.52
N LEU A 146 -21.03 6.74 10.79
CA LEU A 146 -20.46 7.45 9.63
C LEU A 146 -20.83 6.80 8.29
N ALA A 147 -21.80 5.88 8.26
CA ALA A 147 -22.18 5.16 7.03
C ALA A 147 -22.74 6.07 5.92
N ASP A 148 -23.36 7.19 6.28
CA ASP A 148 -23.86 8.21 5.35
C ASP A 148 -22.72 8.89 4.56
N LYS A 149 -21.51 8.85 5.10
CA LYS A 149 -20.30 9.42 4.47
C LYS A 149 -19.55 8.42 3.56
N GLN A 150 -19.94 7.14 3.60
CA GLN A 150 -19.34 6.08 2.79
C GLN A 150 -20.08 5.92 1.44
N TRP A 151 -19.97 6.90 0.55
CA TRP A 151 -20.59 6.83 -0.78
C TRP A 151 -20.08 5.63 -1.60
N GLY A 152 -18.81 5.26 -1.45
CA GLY A 152 -18.20 4.12 -2.12
C GLY A 152 -18.92 2.81 -1.81
N MET A 153 -19.33 2.60 -0.56
CA MET A 153 -20.11 1.41 -0.16
C MET A 153 -21.50 1.39 -0.84
N ARG A 154 -22.13 2.57 -1.01
CA ARG A 154 -23.41 2.65 -1.74
C ARG A 154 -23.24 2.34 -3.22
N MET A 155 -22.20 2.88 -3.87
CA MET A 155 -21.92 2.64 -5.29
C MET A 155 -21.81 1.15 -5.60
N ILE A 156 -21.18 0.37 -4.72
CA ILE A 156 -20.97 -1.07 -4.94
C ILE A 156 -22.01 -1.95 -4.23
N ASN A 157 -23.12 -1.39 -3.75
CA ASN A 157 -24.18 -2.11 -3.04
C ASN A 157 -23.71 -2.89 -1.78
N ALA A 158 -22.63 -2.45 -1.12
CA ALA A 158 -22.17 -2.96 0.17
C ALA A 158 -22.90 -2.25 1.32
N THR A 159 -24.19 -2.48 1.45
CA THR A 159 -25.09 -1.73 2.34
C THR A 159 -26.09 -2.64 3.06
N PRO A 160 -26.79 -2.17 4.11
CA PRO A 160 -27.86 -2.91 4.78
C PRO A 160 -29.00 -3.34 3.86
N SER A 161 -29.34 -2.55 2.85
CA SER A 161 -30.32 -2.90 1.81
C SER A 161 -29.71 -3.78 0.69
N GLY A 162 -28.40 -3.76 0.56
CA GLY A 162 -27.62 -4.54 -0.40
C GLY A 162 -27.06 -5.85 0.17
N SER A 163 -25.73 -6.03 -0.01
CA SER A 163 -25.05 -7.30 0.29
C SER A 163 -25.11 -7.69 1.77
N TYR A 164 -25.10 -6.73 2.72
CA TYR A 164 -25.09 -7.09 4.14
C TYR A 164 -26.32 -7.86 4.59
N ARG A 165 -27.46 -7.68 3.94
CA ARG A 165 -28.68 -8.46 4.20
C ARG A 165 -28.53 -9.92 3.79
N ILE A 166 -27.71 -10.20 2.78
CA ILE A 166 -27.54 -11.53 2.20
C ILE A 166 -26.31 -12.22 2.79
N HIS A 167 -25.16 -11.52 2.77
CA HIS A 167 -23.89 -12.08 3.22
C HIS A 167 -22.90 -10.98 3.60
N GLN A 168 -22.31 -11.09 4.80
CA GLN A 168 -21.39 -10.11 5.38
C GLN A 168 -19.94 -10.61 5.43
N GLY A 169 -19.64 -11.75 4.77
CA GLY A 169 -18.38 -12.45 4.94
C GLY A 169 -18.44 -13.56 6.01
N ARG A 170 -17.30 -14.21 6.24
CA ARG A 170 -17.11 -15.27 7.25
C ARG A 170 -15.78 -15.08 7.97
N ARG A 171 -15.75 -15.33 9.28
CA ARG A 171 -14.52 -15.34 10.08
C ARG A 171 -13.47 -16.35 9.60
N SER A 172 -13.88 -17.39 8.91
CA SER A 172 -12.98 -18.38 8.33
C SER A 172 -12.32 -17.93 7.03
N VAL A 173 -12.77 -16.82 6.43
CA VAL A 173 -12.12 -16.21 5.26
C VAL A 173 -11.11 -15.19 5.76
N MET A 174 -9.84 -15.39 5.37
CA MET A 174 -8.71 -14.59 5.79
C MET A 174 -8.26 -13.68 4.65
N VAL A 175 -8.30 -12.37 4.89
CA VAL A 175 -7.85 -11.35 3.94
C VAL A 175 -6.53 -10.76 4.42
N GLY A 176 -5.49 -10.94 3.60
CA GLY A 176 -4.19 -10.32 3.82
C GLY A 176 -4.20 -8.87 3.32
N ILE A 177 -3.72 -7.96 4.14
CA ILE A 177 -3.42 -6.60 3.75
C ILE A 177 -1.90 -6.51 3.64
N MET A 178 -1.42 -6.47 2.40
CA MET A 178 0.00 -6.29 2.09
C MET A 178 0.22 -4.80 1.86
N ASP A 179 0.64 -4.12 2.93
CA ASP A 179 0.66 -2.67 2.98
C ASP A 179 1.68 -2.17 4.03
N THR A 180 1.59 -0.91 4.47
CA THR A 180 2.46 -0.28 5.47
C THR A 180 2.27 -0.82 6.88
N GLY A 181 1.15 -1.44 7.17
CA GLY A 181 0.82 -1.97 8.49
C GLY A 181 -0.69 -2.05 8.71
N ILE A 182 -1.11 -2.50 9.88
CA ILE A 182 -2.47 -2.35 10.40
C ILE A 182 -2.37 -2.00 11.88
N ASP A 183 -2.98 -0.89 12.30
CA ASP A 183 -3.23 -0.66 13.72
C ASP A 183 -4.26 -1.66 14.24
N GLY A 184 -3.75 -2.80 14.71
CA GLY A 184 -4.56 -3.89 15.25
C GLY A 184 -5.25 -3.54 16.57
N SER A 185 -4.95 -2.38 17.15
CA SER A 185 -5.60 -1.85 18.36
C SER A 185 -6.76 -0.91 18.04
N HIS A 186 -6.85 -0.41 16.81
CA HIS A 186 -7.90 0.51 16.37
C HIS A 186 -9.28 -0.04 16.74
N PRO A 187 -10.14 0.74 17.44
CA PRO A 187 -11.40 0.24 17.98
C PRO A 187 -12.32 -0.39 16.93
N ASP A 188 -12.25 0.12 15.69
CA ASP A 188 -13.05 -0.30 14.55
C ASP A 188 -12.32 -1.27 13.59
N ILE A 189 -11.25 -1.91 14.05
CA ILE A 189 -10.49 -2.96 13.36
C ILE A 189 -10.31 -4.20 14.24
N ARG A 190 -9.97 -4.00 15.53
CA ARG A 190 -9.48 -5.03 16.46
C ARG A 190 -10.32 -6.30 16.51
N ALA A 191 -11.64 -6.19 16.32
CA ALA A 191 -12.54 -7.35 16.37
C ALA A 191 -12.35 -8.32 15.20
N ASN A 192 -11.83 -7.84 14.05
CA ASN A 192 -11.58 -8.62 12.84
C ASN A 192 -10.10 -8.94 12.66
N PHE A 193 -9.20 -8.31 13.41
CA PHE A 193 -7.76 -8.45 13.29
C PHE A 193 -7.23 -9.76 13.88
N ASN A 194 -6.39 -10.46 13.13
CA ASN A 194 -5.75 -11.70 13.56
C ASN A 194 -4.26 -11.49 13.90
N ARG A 195 -3.98 -11.10 15.13
CA ARG A 195 -2.62 -10.86 15.61
C ARG A 195 -1.69 -12.08 15.44
N ARG A 196 -2.20 -13.30 15.57
CA ARG A 196 -1.38 -14.53 15.52
C ARG A 196 -0.79 -14.78 14.14
N LEU A 197 -1.53 -14.48 13.07
CA LEU A 197 -1.10 -14.67 11.70
C LEU A 197 -0.45 -13.42 11.10
N SER A 198 -0.63 -12.25 11.73
CA SER A 198 -0.01 -11.02 11.24
C SER A 198 1.50 -11.05 11.37
N ARG A 199 2.21 -10.52 10.35
CA ARG A 199 3.68 -10.47 10.25
C ARG A 199 4.13 -9.14 9.66
N ASN A 200 5.28 -8.68 10.12
CA ASN A 200 6.07 -7.63 9.48
C ASN A 200 7.25 -8.27 8.72
N PHE A 201 7.45 -7.88 7.46
CA PHE A 201 8.54 -8.31 6.58
C PHE A 201 9.54 -7.18 6.29
N THR A 202 9.31 -6.00 6.87
CA THR A 202 10.18 -4.82 6.74
C THR A 202 11.15 -4.70 7.90
N THR A 203 12.12 -3.84 7.71
CA THR A 203 12.97 -3.27 8.74
C THR A 203 13.24 -1.85 8.26
N ASP A 204 13.01 -0.87 9.10
CA ASP A 204 13.04 0.52 8.73
C ASP A 204 14.40 0.94 8.18
N ILE A 205 14.37 1.83 7.25
CA ILE A 205 15.53 2.37 6.56
C ILE A 205 15.68 3.82 6.98
N PRO A 206 16.64 4.17 7.85
CA PRO A 206 16.78 5.53 8.38
C PRO A 206 16.89 6.63 7.31
N LEU A 207 17.26 6.26 6.08
CA LEU A 207 17.31 7.19 4.95
C LEU A 207 15.93 7.73 4.54
N VAL A 208 14.87 6.94 4.70
CA VAL A 208 13.50 7.26 4.26
C VAL A 208 12.49 7.24 5.40
N ASP A 209 12.67 6.37 6.39
CA ASP A 209 11.74 6.22 7.52
C ASP A 209 12.08 7.13 8.70
N GLY A 210 13.31 7.63 8.77
CA GLY A 210 13.81 8.42 9.90
C GLY A 210 14.66 7.59 10.86
N PRO A 211 15.29 8.24 11.86
CA PRO A 211 16.11 7.55 12.84
C PRO A 211 15.25 6.68 13.75
N CYS A 212 15.55 5.39 13.83
CA CYS A 212 14.80 4.43 14.67
C CYS A 212 14.80 4.81 16.18
N GLU A 213 15.76 5.61 16.62
CA GLU A 213 15.81 6.11 18.01
C GLU A 213 14.74 7.17 18.28
N GLU A 214 14.16 7.77 17.24
CA GLU A 214 13.09 8.77 17.33
C GLU A 214 11.69 8.13 17.27
N GLU A 215 11.60 6.85 16.94
CA GLU A 215 10.35 6.12 16.91
C GLU A 215 9.81 5.81 18.32
N PRO A 216 8.49 5.62 18.47
CA PRO A 216 7.87 5.39 19.79
C PRO A 216 8.42 4.16 20.53
N ASP A 217 8.81 3.11 19.84
CA ASP A 217 9.39 1.89 20.42
C ASP A 217 10.92 1.84 20.35
N GLN A 218 11.56 2.85 19.73
CA GLN A 218 13.01 2.98 19.53
C GLN A 218 13.63 1.77 18.80
N SER A 219 12.89 1.19 17.87
CA SER A 219 13.26 -0.02 17.14
C SER A 219 13.09 0.19 15.64
N CYS A 220 14.02 -0.32 14.85
CA CYS A 220 13.87 -0.39 13.40
C CYS A 220 12.98 -1.57 12.94
N SER A 221 12.16 -2.13 13.80
CA SER A 221 11.34 -3.29 13.45
C SER A 221 10.06 -3.33 14.26
N ASP A 222 9.00 -2.85 13.66
CA ASP A 222 7.70 -2.72 14.31
C ASP A 222 7.01 -4.05 14.57
N PRO A 223 6.21 -4.08 15.64
CA PRO A 223 5.27 -5.16 15.86
C PRO A 223 4.26 -5.28 14.70
N ALA A 224 3.87 -6.50 14.36
CA ALA A 224 2.94 -6.78 13.26
C ALA A 224 1.49 -6.26 13.48
N ASN A 225 1.23 -5.48 14.50
CA ASN A 225 -0.05 -4.84 14.81
C ASN A 225 0.06 -3.32 14.94
N VAL A 226 1.12 -2.75 14.41
CA VAL A 226 1.41 -1.32 14.36
C VAL A 226 1.43 -0.88 12.90
N ASP A 227 1.02 0.37 12.66
CA ASP A 227 1.06 1.06 11.38
C ASP A 227 1.41 2.52 11.66
N GLU A 228 2.61 2.93 11.30
CA GLU A 228 3.14 4.27 11.54
C GLU A 228 2.99 5.20 10.32
N ASN A 229 2.46 4.65 9.21
CA ASN A 229 2.08 5.42 8.02
C ASN A 229 0.58 5.74 7.97
N GLY A 230 -0.27 4.76 8.27
CA GLY A 230 -1.73 4.88 8.27
C GLY A 230 -2.42 4.36 7.02
N HIS A 231 -1.70 4.23 5.89
CA HIS A 231 -2.27 3.78 4.62
C HIS A 231 -2.84 2.36 4.73
N GLY A 232 -2.10 1.41 5.30
CA GLY A 232 -2.57 0.03 5.44
C GLY A 232 -3.75 -0.14 6.39
N THR A 233 -3.84 0.67 7.45
CA THR A 233 -5.02 0.71 8.34
C THR A 233 -6.25 1.25 7.61
N HIS A 234 -6.07 2.25 6.74
CA HIS A 234 -7.15 2.78 5.91
C HIS A 234 -7.68 1.72 4.93
N VAL A 235 -6.78 1.05 4.23
CA VAL A 235 -7.07 -0.08 3.33
C VAL A 235 -7.79 -1.21 4.06
N ALA A 236 -7.33 -1.59 5.25
CA ALA A 236 -7.93 -2.64 6.08
C ALA A 236 -9.38 -2.33 6.46
N GLY A 237 -9.67 -1.07 6.80
CA GLY A 237 -11.03 -0.62 7.14
C GLY A 237 -12.01 -0.74 5.98
N ILE A 238 -11.58 -0.38 4.75
CA ILE A 238 -12.40 -0.54 3.54
C ILE A 238 -12.77 -2.01 3.32
N VAL A 239 -11.80 -2.93 3.48
CA VAL A 239 -12.06 -4.36 3.32
C VAL A 239 -13.01 -4.88 4.39
N GLY A 240 -12.73 -4.57 5.67
CA GLY A 240 -13.33 -5.37 6.72
C GLY A 240 -13.51 -4.70 8.09
N ALA A 241 -13.73 -3.38 8.18
CA ALA A 241 -14.21 -2.77 9.41
C ALA A 241 -15.53 -3.48 9.85
N PRO A 242 -15.65 -3.94 11.12
CA PRO A 242 -16.82 -4.68 11.57
C PRO A 242 -18.04 -3.77 11.72
N ILE A 243 -19.25 -4.27 11.49
CA ILE A 243 -20.48 -3.61 11.90
C ILE A 243 -20.60 -3.72 13.42
N ASN A 244 -20.39 -2.62 14.15
CA ASN A 244 -20.28 -2.63 15.61
C ASN A 244 -20.84 -1.38 16.32
N HIS A 245 -21.54 -0.51 15.58
CA HIS A 245 -22.09 0.78 16.03
C HIS A 245 -20.99 1.82 16.39
N LEU A 246 -19.87 1.78 15.67
CA LEU A 246 -18.78 2.73 15.78
C LEU A 246 -18.24 3.03 14.35
N GLY A 247 -18.21 4.29 13.98
CA GLY A 247 -17.60 4.78 12.75
C GLY A 247 -18.14 4.20 11.45
N VAL A 248 -17.39 3.29 10.81
CA VAL A 248 -17.61 2.82 9.44
C VAL A 248 -17.81 1.30 9.36
N ALA A 249 -18.29 0.82 8.20
CA ALA A 249 -18.29 -0.61 7.89
C ALA A 249 -17.45 -0.89 6.64
N GLY A 250 -16.72 -2.01 6.62
CA GLY A 250 -16.03 -2.51 5.43
C GLY A 250 -16.97 -3.32 4.52
N VAL A 251 -16.51 -3.58 3.28
CA VAL A 251 -17.27 -4.37 2.28
C VAL A 251 -17.63 -5.76 2.80
N ALA A 252 -16.72 -6.38 3.53
CA ALA A 252 -16.88 -7.72 4.11
C ALA A 252 -16.69 -7.70 5.64
N PRO A 253 -17.64 -7.14 6.42
CA PRO A 253 -17.45 -6.80 7.84
C PRO A 253 -17.30 -8.01 8.78
N LYS A 254 -17.40 -9.24 8.28
CA LYS A 254 -17.23 -10.48 9.06
C LYS A 254 -16.04 -11.33 8.62
N VAL A 255 -15.12 -10.82 7.81
CA VAL A 255 -13.88 -11.53 7.47
C VAL A 255 -12.83 -11.37 8.57
N THR A 256 -11.75 -12.11 8.47
CA THR A 256 -10.57 -11.97 9.32
C THR A 256 -9.49 -11.20 8.56
N LEU A 257 -9.03 -10.10 9.12
CA LEU A 257 -7.93 -9.29 8.59
C LEU A 257 -6.58 -9.80 9.11
N VAL A 258 -5.62 -9.94 8.23
CA VAL A 258 -4.24 -10.37 8.54
C VAL A 258 -3.28 -9.34 7.96
N ASN A 259 -2.50 -8.68 8.81
CA ASN A 259 -1.42 -7.82 8.35
C ASN A 259 -0.26 -8.68 7.80
N ILE A 260 0.15 -8.41 6.58
CA ILE A 260 1.37 -8.95 5.97
C ILE A 260 2.20 -7.76 5.47
N ARG A 261 2.66 -6.94 6.45
CA ARG A 261 3.35 -5.68 6.19
C ARG A 261 4.57 -5.90 5.30
N ALA A 262 4.60 -5.20 4.17
CA ALA A 262 5.70 -5.19 3.21
C ALA A 262 6.18 -3.77 2.88
N GLY A 263 5.42 -2.74 3.30
CA GLY A 263 5.72 -1.33 3.14
C GLY A 263 6.47 -0.75 4.33
N GLN A 264 7.39 0.16 4.04
CA GLN A 264 8.10 1.01 4.99
C GLN A 264 7.15 2.09 5.54
N ASP A 265 7.52 2.78 6.63
CA ASP A 265 6.76 3.91 7.17
C ASP A 265 6.72 5.10 6.22
N SER A 266 7.76 5.25 5.42
CA SER A 266 7.83 6.21 4.31
C SER A 266 6.92 5.87 3.12
N GLY A 267 6.34 4.66 3.06
CA GLY A 267 5.51 4.21 1.95
C GLY A 267 6.25 3.48 0.83
N PHE A 268 7.56 3.23 0.93
CA PHE A 268 8.31 2.42 -0.05
C PHE A 268 8.07 0.92 0.13
N PHE A 269 8.02 0.17 -0.99
CA PHE A 269 7.80 -1.28 -1.01
C PHE A 269 8.93 -2.01 -1.74
N PHE A 270 9.87 -2.57 -1.00
CA PHE A 270 11.02 -3.24 -1.59
C PHE A 270 10.78 -4.71 -1.92
N LEU A 271 11.52 -5.20 -2.93
CA LEU A 271 11.34 -6.52 -3.54
C LEU A 271 11.40 -7.67 -2.53
N ASP A 272 12.35 -7.66 -1.59
CA ASP A 272 12.53 -8.75 -0.62
C ASP A 272 11.32 -8.91 0.30
N ALA A 273 10.81 -7.79 0.85
CA ALA A 273 9.62 -7.78 1.71
C ALA A 273 8.38 -8.24 0.93
N THR A 274 8.19 -7.71 -0.28
CA THR A 274 7.08 -8.08 -1.18
C THR A 274 7.07 -9.58 -1.48
N ILE A 275 8.21 -10.16 -1.86
CA ILE A 275 8.32 -11.61 -2.16
C ILE A 275 8.03 -12.45 -0.93
N ASN A 276 8.62 -12.12 0.23
CA ASN A 276 8.45 -12.92 1.43
C ASN A 276 7.02 -12.83 1.98
N ALA A 277 6.35 -11.68 1.86
CA ALA A 277 4.95 -11.51 2.22
C ALA A 277 4.02 -12.34 1.31
N LEU A 278 4.26 -12.36 -0.02
CA LEU A 278 3.52 -13.22 -0.96
C LEU A 278 3.70 -14.71 -0.67
N VAL A 279 4.94 -15.15 -0.38
CA VAL A 279 5.20 -16.53 -0.01
C VAL A 279 4.50 -16.88 1.30
N TYR A 280 4.57 -16.01 2.29
CA TYR A 280 3.88 -16.21 3.56
C TYR A 280 2.35 -16.28 3.38
N ALA A 281 1.77 -15.44 2.54
CA ALA A 281 0.34 -15.49 2.22
C ALA A 281 -0.07 -16.89 1.73
N GLY A 282 0.73 -17.49 0.84
CA GLY A 282 0.53 -18.86 0.39
C GLY A 282 0.73 -19.90 1.50
N ASP A 283 1.75 -19.75 2.35
CA ASP A 283 2.07 -20.69 3.43
C ASP A 283 0.97 -20.82 4.47
N VAL A 284 0.36 -19.68 4.83
CA VAL A 284 -0.73 -19.64 5.82
C VAL A 284 -2.10 -19.76 5.18
N CYS A 285 -2.16 -19.96 3.86
CA CYS A 285 -3.39 -20.15 3.09
C CYS A 285 -4.36 -18.98 3.27
N LEU A 286 -3.90 -17.73 3.05
CA LEU A 286 -4.81 -16.60 2.94
C LEU A 286 -5.71 -16.79 1.73
N ASP A 287 -6.95 -16.30 1.81
CA ASP A 287 -7.93 -16.48 0.74
C ASP A 287 -7.84 -15.38 -0.32
N VAL A 288 -7.65 -14.15 0.14
CA VAL A 288 -7.51 -12.95 -0.72
C VAL A 288 -6.41 -12.07 -0.14
N VAL A 289 -5.64 -11.40 -1.00
CA VAL A 289 -4.64 -10.40 -0.60
C VAL A 289 -4.86 -9.13 -1.39
N ASN A 290 -4.91 -8.00 -0.69
CA ASN A 290 -4.87 -6.66 -1.25
C ASN A 290 -3.43 -6.17 -1.35
N MET A 291 -3.09 -5.54 -2.48
CA MET A 291 -1.79 -4.93 -2.77
C MET A 291 -2.03 -3.53 -3.37
N SER A 292 -1.87 -2.49 -2.54
CA SER A 292 -2.11 -1.10 -2.95
C SER A 292 -0.79 -0.35 -3.11
N PHE A 293 0.14 -0.87 -3.94
CA PHE A 293 1.49 -0.33 -4.14
C PHE A 293 2.13 -0.84 -5.44
N PHE A 294 3.24 -0.23 -5.85
CA PHE A 294 4.20 -0.80 -6.78
C PHE A 294 5.52 -1.16 -6.08
N THR A 295 6.36 -1.98 -6.70
CA THR A 295 7.63 -2.44 -6.11
C THR A 295 8.76 -1.50 -6.51
N ASP A 296 9.29 -0.77 -5.52
CA ASP A 296 10.41 0.17 -5.71
C ASP A 296 11.72 -0.55 -6.09
N PRO A 297 12.62 0.13 -6.81
CA PRO A 297 12.59 1.55 -7.16
C PRO A 297 12.05 1.87 -8.57
N TRP A 298 11.36 0.94 -9.22
CA TRP A 298 10.93 1.09 -10.61
C TRP A 298 9.40 1.05 -10.71
N LEU A 299 8.75 2.19 -11.01
CA LEU A 299 7.34 2.18 -11.39
C LEU A 299 7.17 1.24 -12.59
N PHE A 300 7.89 1.50 -13.69
CA PHE A 300 7.93 0.61 -14.84
C PHE A 300 9.21 -0.21 -14.88
N ASN A 301 9.10 -1.52 -14.79
CA ASN A 301 10.19 -2.46 -15.00
C ASN A 301 10.28 -2.83 -16.48
N CYS A 302 11.28 -2.34 -17.18
CA CYS A 302 11.50 -2.54 -18.62
C CYS A 302 12.58 -3.59 -18.89
N PRO A 303 12.24 -4.77 -19.43
CA PRO A 303 13.22 -5.83 -19.63
C PRO A 303 14.32 -5.47 -20.64
N ASN A 304 14.05 -4.53 -21.55
CA ASN A 304 14.95 -4.15 -22.65
C ASN A 304 15.06 -2.63 -22.84
N ASP A 305 15.12 -1.86 -21.74
CA ASP A 305 15.33 -0.40 -21.80
C ASP A 305 16.71 -0.07 -22.39
N PRO A 306 16.80 0.55 -23.59
CA PRO A 306 18.08 0.85 -24.22
C PRO A 306 18.86 1.97 -23.52
N THR A 307 18.19 2.76 -22.66
CA THR A 307 18.81 3.86 -21.91
C THR A 307 19.31 3.41 -20.55
N ALA A 308 18.85 2.24 -20.05
CA ALA A 308 19.28 1.67 -18.79
C ALA A 308 20.68 1.03 -18.90
N THR A 309 21.46 1.15 -17.84
CA THR A 309 22.74 0.45 -17.73
C THR A 309 22.54 -1.07 -17.74
N PRO A 310 23.56 -1.88 -18.07
CA PRO A 310 23.45 -3.34 -18.00
C PRO A 310 23.01 -3.86 -16.62
N ALA A 311 23.43 -3.20 -15.54
CA ALA A 311 23.02 -3.55 -14.19
C ALA A 311 21.52 -3.29 -13.97
N GLU A 312 21.01 -2.12 -14.38
CA GLU A 312 19.59 -1.78 -14.27
C GLU A 312 18.70 -2.68 -15.14
N GLN A 313 19.14 -3.05 -16.33
CA GLN A 313 18.40 -4.02 -17.15
C GLN A 313 18.30 -5.39 -16.51
N ILE A 314 19.37 -5.87 -15.86
CA ILE A 314 19.37 -7.12 -15.11
C ILE A 314 18.44 -7.01 -13.91
N GLU A 315 18.49 -5.91 -13.18
CA GLU A 315 17.68 -5.60 -12.02
C GLU A 315 16.19 -5.65 -12.37
N GLN A 316 15.74 -4.87 -13.33
CA GLN A 316 14.34 -4.82 -13.76
C GLN A 316 13.82 -6.19 -14.22
N ARG A 317 14.61 -6.94 -15.01
CA ARG A 317 14.26 -8.33 -15.37
C ARG A 317 14.16 -9.25 -14.14
N THR A 318 15.01 -9.04 -13.14
CA THR A 318 15.01 -9.85 -11.92
C THR A 318 13.78 -9.52 -11.07
N ILE A 319 13.39 -8.26 -10.96
CA ILE A 319 12.17 -7.82 -10.26
C ILE A 319 10.94 -8.48 -10.89
N ILE A 320 10.78 -8.37 -12.22
CA ILE A 320 9.68 -9.01 -12.94
C ILE A 320 9.63 -10.53 -12.65
N ALA A 321 10.77 -11.21 -12.83
CA ALA A 321 10.82 -12.67 -12.70
C ALA A 321 10.57 -13.14 -11.26
N ALA A 322 11.16 -12.48 -10.27
CA ALA A 322 11.03 -12.83 -8.86
C ALA A 322 9.62 -12.58 -8.34
N THR A 323 9.03 -11.42 -8.69
CA THR A 323 7.65 -11.09 -8.33
C THR A 323 6.66 -12.08 -8.98
N GLN A 324 6.86 -12.41 -10.27
CA GLN A 324 5.99 -13.38 -10.95
C GLN A 324 6.06 -14.78 -10.31
N LEU A 325 7.24 -15.20 -9.84
CA LEU A 325 7.39 -16.47 -9.10
C LEU A 325 6.63 -16.44 -7.76
N ALA A 326 6.73 -15.34 -7.02
CA ALA A 326 6.04 -15.18 -5.73
C ALA A 326 4.52 -15.12 -5.90
N VAL A 327 4.03 -14.37 -6.90
CA VAL A 327 2.61 -14.34 -7.31
C VAL A 327 2.13 -15.74 -7.69
N GLY A 328 2.91 -16.46 -8.52
CA GLY A 328 2.60 -17.83 -8.91
C GLY A 328 2.53 -18.78 -7.71
N TYR A 329 3.46 -18.64 -6.74
CA TYR A 329 3.46 -19.42 -5.51
C TYR A 329 2.18 -19.17 -4.70
N ALA A 330 1.83 -17.92 -4.39
CA ALA A 330 0.64 -17.56 -3.63
C ALA A 330 -0.65 -18.09 -4.31
N ARG A 331 -0.79 -17.87 -5.63
CA ARG A 331 -1.96 -18.35 -6.40
C ARG A 331 -2.08 -19.87 -6.41
N ASN A 332 -0.98 -20.59 -6.53
CA ASN A 332 -0.97 -22.06 -6.49
C ASN A 332 -1.36 -22.61 -5.11
N HIS A 333 -1.24 -21.79 -4.06
CA HIS A 333 -1.71 -22.09 -2.71
C HIS A 333 -3.12 -21.56 -2.42
N GLY A 334 -3.84 -21.08 -3.45
CA GLY A 334 -5.25 -20.70 -3.34
C GLY A 334 -5.50 -19.21 -3.09
N VAL A 335 -4.47 -18.37 -3.05
CA VAL A 335 -4.60 -16.94 -2.76
C VAL A 335 -5.08 -16.17 -3.99
N THR A 336 -6.19 -15.47 -3.89
CA THR A 336 -6.64 -14.47 -4.87
C THR A 336 -5.89 -13.15 -4.61
N LEU A 337 -5.27 -12.59 -5.64
CA LEU A 337 -4.46 -11.38 -5.54
C LEU A 337 -5.15 -10.23 -6.26
N VAL A 338 -5.34 -9.10 -5.58
CA VAL A 338 -5.99 -7.87 -6.09
C VAL A 338 -5.02 -6.71 -5.89
N ALA A 339 -4.84 -5.87 -6.90
CA ALA A 339 -3.91 -4.76 -6.84
C ALA A 339 -4.47 -3.45 -7.44
N ALA A 340 -4.01 -2.35 -6.92
CA ALA A 340 -4.22 -1.02 -7.45
C ALA A 340 -3.47 -0.83 -8.78
N LEU A 341 -4.05 -0.11 -9.75
CA LEU A 341 -3.40 0.14 -11.05
C LEU A 341 -2.35 1.27 -11.02
N GLY A 342 -2.38 2.14 -9.99
CA GLY A 342 -1.49 3.30 -9.87
C GLY A 342 -2.21 4.63 -10.13
N ASN A 343 -1.51 5.75 -9.83
CA ASN A 343 -2.11 7.08 -9.70
C ASN A 343 -1.49 8.14 -10.64
N GLU A 344 -0.87 7.73 -11.74
CA GLU A 344 -0.11 8.59 -12.64
C GLU A 344 -0.92 9.02 -13.88
N SER A 345 -2.22 8.64 -13.95
CA SER A 345 -3.10 8.93 -15.10
C SER A 345 -2.59 8.37 -16.44
N ILE A 346 -1.96 7.20 -16.39
CA ILE A 346 -1.32 6.57 -17.57
C ILE A 346 -2.25 5.55 -18.22
N ASP A 347 -2.34 5.60 -19.56
CA ASP A 347 -2.86 4.48 -20.36
C ASP A 347 -1.79 3.37 -20.40
N LEU A 348 -1.96 2.35 -19.57
CA LEU A 348 -1.03 1.21 -19.45
C LEU A 348 -1.01 0.33 -20.72
N THR A 349 -2.00 0.46 -21.59
CA THR A 349 -1.97 -0.20 -22.91
C THR A 349 -0.88 0.41 -23.79
N ARG A 350 -0.59 1.70 -23.62
CA ARG A 350 0.38 2.47 -24.39
C ARG A 350 1.16 3.46 -23.53
N PRO A 351 1.86 3.00 -22.49
CA PRO A 351 2.67 3.89 -21.68
C PRO A 351 3.81 4.47 -22.52
N THR A 352 4.16 5.73 -22.30
CA THR A 352 5.17 6.43 -23.10
C THR A 352 6.33 6.95 -22.27
N VAL A 353 6.07 7.44 -21.09
CA VAL A 353 7.06 8.11 -20.23
C VAL A 353 6.87 7.66 -18.77
N ASP A 354 7.99 7.47 -18.10
CA ASP A 354 8.11 7.30 -16.66
C ASP A 354 9.05 8.41 -16.15
N VAL A 355 8.53 9.25 -15.26
CA VAL A 355 9.27 10.37 -14.66
C VAL A 355 9.57 10.16 -13.18
N ILE A 356 9.15 9.00 -12.64
CA ILE A 356 9.25 8.67 -11.22
C ILE A 356 10.52 7.86 -10.95
N SER A 357 10.85 6.91 -11.85
CA SER A 357 11.91 5.94 -11.58
C SER A 357 13.32 6.39 -11.94
N PRO A 358 14.35 5.89 -11.22
CA PRO A 358 14.20 5.15 -9.96
C PRO A 358 13.93 6.12 -8.81
N ASP A 359 12.94 5.85 -7.98
CA ASP A 359 12.54 6.69 -6.84
C ASP A 359 13.36 6.43 -5.57
N PHE A 360 14.16 5.38 -5.58
CA PHE A 360 15.06 5.07 -4.47
C PHE A 360 16.51 4.86 -4.93
N PRO A 361 17.54 5.45 -4.28
CA PRO A 361 17.42 6.49 -3.25
C PRO A 361 16.78 7.77 -3.82
N PRO A 362 16.00 8.50 -3.01
CA PRO A 362 15.34 9.73 -3.46
C PRO A 362 16.30 10.73 -4.11
N GLY A 363 15.80 11.41 -5.17
CA GLY A 363 16.59 12.36 -5.95
C GLY A 363 17.38 11.75 -7.11
N ASN A 364 17.12 10.48 -7.44
CA ASN A 364 17.69 9.80 -8.61
C ASN A 364 16.67 9.62 -9.76
N GLU A 365 15.50 10.17 -9.62
CA GLU A 365 14.41 10.11 -10.59
C GLU A 365 14.87 10.74 -11.92
N ARG A 366 14.47 10.12 -13.03
CA ARG A 366 14.78 10.62 -14.37
C ARG A 366 13.68 10.28 -15.37
N GLU A 367 13.52 11.13 -16.36
CA GLU A 367 12.63 10.82 -17.48
C GLU A 367 13.13 9.60 -18.26
N ARG A 368 12.26 8.63 -18.45
CA ARG A 368 12.53 7.39 -19.18
C ARG A 368 11.43 7.17 -20.22
N GLN A 369 11.83 6.77 -21.42
CA GLN A 369 10.89 6.31 -22.43
C GLN A 369 10.50 4.87 -22.12
N VAL A 370 9.22 4.63 -21.95
CA VAL A 370 8.65 3.31 -21.65
C VAL A 370 7.70 2.87 -22.76
N ASN A 371 7.30 1.62 -22.76
CA ASN A 371 6.35 1.06 -23.72
C ASN A 371 5.63 -0.15 -23.10
N ASN A 372 4.67 -0.74 -23.78
CA ASN A 372 3.84 -1.83 -23.29
C ASN A 372 4.59 -3.14 -22.94
N SER A 373 5.92 -3.22 -23.14
CA SER A 373 6.73 -4.32 -22.58
C SER A 373 7.28 -4.04 -21.19
N CYS A 374 7.16 -2.79 -20.71
CA CYS A 374 7.49 -2.38 -19.36
C CYS A 374 6.30 -2.64 -18.44
N LEU A 375 6.54 -3.19 -17.27
CA LEU A 375 5.49 -3.68 -16.38
C LEU A 375 5.58 -3.03 -15.01
N ILE A 376 4.42 -2.64 -14.46
CA ILE A 376 4.28 -2.23 -13.06
C ILE A 376 4.12 -3.49 -12.20
N MET A 377 5.05 -3.73 -11.26
CA MET A 377 4.98 -4.88 -10.37
C MET A 377 4.49 -4.47 -8.97
N PRO A 378 3.61 -5.26 -8.34
CA PRO A 378 3.09 -6.57 -8.74
C PRO A 378 1.84 -6.52 -9.61
N THR A 379 1.29 -5.35 -9.91
CA THR A 379 -0.05 -5.18 -10.52
C THR A 379 -0.20 -5.89 -11.86
N GLU A 380 0.79 -5.77 -12.75
CA GLU A 380 0.77 -6.41 -14.06
C GLU A 380 1.38 -7.83 -14.06
N ALA A 381 1.66 -8.40 -12.89
CA ALA A 381 2.04 -9.82 -12.81
C ALA A 381 0.85 -10.71 -13.17
N ARG A 382 1.11 -11.76 -13.96
CA ARG A 382 0.05 -12.65 -14.46
C ARG A 382 -0.75 -13.26 -13.32
N GLY A 383 -2.04 -12.95 -13.30
CA GLY A 383 -2.98 -13.51 -12.34
C GLY A 383 -3.25 -12.60 -11.14
N VAL A 384 -2.75 -11.42 -11.14
CA VAL A 384 -3.20 -10.34 -10.27
C VAL A 384 -4.41 -9.66 -10.92
N ILE A 385 -5.40 -9.27 -10.14
CA ILE A 385 -6.61 -8.56 -10.57
C ILE A 385 -6.32 -7.06 -10.44
N GLY A 386 -6.25 -6.35 -11.56
CA GLY A 386 -5.99 -4.90 -11.61
C GLY A 386 -7.27 -4.09 -11.43
N VAL A 387 -7.23 -3.08 -10.56
CA VAL A 387 -8.40 -2.26 -10.20
C VAL A 387 -8.14 -0.77 -10.48
N SER A 388 -8.95 -0.16 -11.35
CA SER A 388 -8.97 1.28 -11.58
C SER A 388 -9.86 2.02 -10.59
N SER A 389 -9.65 3.33 -10.45
CA SER A 389 -10.32 4.17 -9.48
C SER A 389 -11.43 5.01 -10.09
N LEU A 390 -12.58 5.07 -9.39
CA LEU A 390 -13.71 5.92 -9.73
C LEU A 390 -13.94 7.01 -8.68
N GLY A 391 -14.33 8.20 -9.15
CA GLY A 391 -14.88 9.26 -8.33
C GLY A 391 -16.36 9.02 -7.97
N PRO A 392 -16.94 9.86 -7.09
CA PRO A 392 -18.35 9.74 -6.68
C PRO A 392 -19.35 9.92 -7.81
N SER A 393 -18.99 10.54 -8.93
CA SER A 393 -19.82 10.62 -10.14
C SER A 393 -19.83 9.33 -10.97
N GLY A 394 -19.03 8.33 -10.63
CA GLY A 394 -18.83 7.11 -11.40
C GLY A 394 -17.86 7.24 -12.57
N ARG A 395 -17.22 8.40 -12.74
CA ARG A 395 -16.19 8.61 -13.76
C ARG A 395 -14.84 8.07 -13.29
N LEU A 396 -13.98 7.70 -14.27
CA LEU A 396 -12.57 7.44 -13.99
C LEU A 396 -11.96 8.63 -13.25
N ALA A 397 -11.32 8.40 -12.12
CA ALA A 397 -10.66 9.44 -11.35
C ALA A 397 -9.47 10.03 -12.14
N TYR A 398 -9.23 11.34 -12.01
CA TYR A 398 -8.25 12.06 -12.83
C TYR A 398 -6.83 11.45 -12.79
N TYR A 399 -6.48 10.85 -11.67
CA TYR A 399 -5.16 10.24 -11.44
C TYR A 399 -5.08 8.77 -11.87
N SER A 400 -6.24 8.08 -12.03
CA SER A 400 -6.22 6.61 -12.18
C SER A 400 -5.51 6.16 -13.43
N ASN A 401 -4.54 5.27 -13.27
CA ASN A 401 -4.07 4.47 -14.38
C ASN A 401 -5.21 3.59 -14.91
N HIS A 402 -5.16 3.28 -16.21
CA HIS A 402 -6.17 2.52 -16.91
C HIS A 402 -5.55 1.80 -18.12
N GLY A 403 -6.27 0.88 -18.73
CA GLY A 403 -5.82 0.17 -19.93
C GLY A 403 -6.69 -1.04 -20.21
N ILE A 404 -6.94 -1.34 -21.48
CA ILE A 404 -7.88 -2.41 -21.88
C ILE A 404 -7.39 -3.80 -21.45
N GLU A 405 -6.08 -3.99 -21.30
CA GLU A 405 -5.49 -5.26 -20.89
C GLU A 405 -5.27 -5.32 -19.37
N GLN A 406 -5.03 -4.18 -18.74
CA GLN A 406 -4.62 -4.06 -17.36
C GLN A 406 -5.78 -3.86 -16.37
N THR A 407 -6.84 -3.18 -16.81
CA THR A 407 -8.03 -3.01 -15.99
C THR A 407 -8.88 -4.26 -16.03
N ASP A 408 -8.98 -4.95 -14.89
CA ASP A 408 -9.89 -6.09 -14.75
C ASP A 408 -11.29 -5.65 -14.28
N VAL A 409 -11.34 -4.78 -13.27
CA VAL A 409 -12.57 -4.17 -12.75
C VAL A 409 -12.27 -2.77 -12.25
N SER A 410 -13.32 -1.99 -12.02
CA SER A 410 -13.20 -0.69 -11.37
C SER A 410 -13.93 -0.66 -10.03
N ALA A 411 -13.53 0.26 -9.16
CA ALA A 411 -14.13 0.42 -7.84
C ALA A 411 -13.98 1.87 -7.34
N PRO A 412 -14.75 2.28 -6.31
CA PRO A 412 -14.61 3.60 -5.69
C PRO A 412 -13.21 3.82 -5.09
N GLY A 413 -12.50 4.85 -5.55
CA GLY A 413 -11.22 5.26 -4.99
C GLY A 413 -11.18 6.74 -4.58
N GLY A 414 -12.23 7.47 -4.93
CA GLY A 414 -12.34 8.92 -4.68
C GLY A 414 -11.78 9.76 -5.81
N ASP A 415 -12.27 10.98 -5.90
CA ASP A 415 -11.75 12.01 -6.81
C ASP A 415 -12.11 13.38 -6.25
N ARG A 416 -11.15 14.05 -5.61
CA ARG A 416 -11.37 15.41 -5.04
C ARG A 416 -11.75 16.44 -6.09
N ARG A 417 -11.38 16.20 -7.36
CA ARG A 417 -11.63 17.11 -8.48
C ARG A 417 -12.93 16.80 -9.22
N ASP A 418 -13.67 15.80 -8.76
CA ASP A 418 -15.01 15.55 -9.28
C ASP A 418 -15.96 16.70 -8.95
N PHE A 419 -17.02 16.87 -9.73
CA PHE A 419 -18.00 17.96 -9.59
C PHE A 419 -17.42 19.37 -9.72
N PHE A 420 -16.37 19.57 -10.54
CA PHE A 420 -15.77 20.87 -10.77
C PHE A 420 -16.84 21.94 -11.11
N GLY A 421 -16.70 23.13 -10.53
CA GLY A 421 -17.64 24.23 -10.71
C GLY A 421 -18.93 24.14 -9.89
N THR A 422 -19.05 23.14 -9.02
CA THR A 422 -20.19 22.99 -8.09
C THR A 422 -19.74 23.12 -6.62
N PRO A 423 -20.66 23.28 -5.66
CA PRO A 423 -20.31 23.27 -4.22
C PRO A 423 -19.72 21.97 -3.70
N GLN A 424 -19.85 20.87 -4.44
CA GLN A 424 -19.26 19.57 -4.09
C GLN A 424 -17.78 19.43 -4.52
N TYR A 425 -17.27 20.36 -5.35
CA TYR A 425 -15.87 20.34 -5.77
C TYR A 425 -14.92 20.41 -4.58
N ASN A 426 -13.92 19.53 -4.57
CA ASN A 426 -12.85 19.45 -3.57
C ASN A 426 -13.32 19.34 -2.11
N THR A 427 -14.51 18.77 -1.88
CA THR A 427 -14.97 18.46 -0.52
C THR A 427 -14.30 17.19 -0.01
N PRO A 428 -14.13 17.02 1.32
CA PRO A 428 -13.64 15.76 1.90
C PRO A 428 -14.41 14.53 1.41
N GLU A 429 -15.73 14.68 1.28
CA GLU A 429 -16.67 13.62 0.91
C GLU A 429 -16.48 13.10 -0.52
N ASN A 430 -15.73 13.78 -1.39
CA ASN A 430 -15.35 13.24 -2.70
C ASN A 430 -14.28 12.14 -2.62
N ARG A 431 -13.67 11.97 -1.45
CA ARG A 431 -12.67 10.93 -1.13
C ARG A 431 -13.33 9.74 -0.44
N ILE A 432 -12.54 8.75 -0.09
CA ILE A 432 -12.97 7.53 0.62
C ILE A 432 -12.67 7.67 2.11
N LEU A 433 -13.69 7.52 2.94
CA LEU A 433 -13.57 7.52 4.39
C LEU A 433 -13.29 6.12 4.92
N SER A 434 -12.23 5.97 5.71
CA SER A 434 -11.91 4.71 6.40
C SER A 434 -11.13 4.93 7.69
N THR A 435 -10.87 3.85 8.42
CA THR A 435 -10.13 3.83 9.69
C THR A 435 -8.71 4.38 9.53
N TYR A 436 -8.22 5.09 10.55
CA TYR A 436 -6.87 5.68 10.52
C TYR A 436 -6.22 5.63 11.91
N PRO A 437 -4.91 5.33 12.04
CA PRO A 437 -4.24 5.24 13.34
C PRO A 437 -4.22 6.58 14.07
N ARG A 438 -4.57 6.56 15.35
CA ARG A 438 -4.49 7.76 16.19
C ARG A 438 -3.06 8.29 16.32
N SER A 439 -2.08 7.39 16.45
CA SER A 439 -0.67 7.74 16.60
C SER A 439 -0.14 8.57 15.43
N VAL A 440 -0.52 8.22 14.21
CA VAL A 440 -0.14 8.97 13.00
C VAL A 440 -0.78 10.35 12.99
N LEU A 441 -2.08 10.46 13.36
CA LEU A 441 -2.75 11.76 13.44
C LEU A 441 -2.15 12.68 14.51
N GLU A 442 -1.66 12.10 15.62
CA GLU A 442 -0.93 12.84 16.67
C GLU A 442 0.43 13.31 16.15
N ALA A 443 1.18 12.46 15.47
CA ALA A 443 2.49 12.78 14.91
C ALA A 443 2.41 13.85 13.79
N GLU A 444 1.33 13.84 13.00
CA GLU A 444 1.09 14.82 11.93
C GLU A 444 0.33 16.07 12.39
N GLU A 445 0.05 16.21 13.69
CA GLU A 445 -0.69 17.35 14.29
C GLU A 445 -2.10 17.52 13.70
N LEU A 446 -2.71 16.45 13.18
CA LEU A 446 -4.07 16.44 12.60
C LEU A 446 -5.17 16.26 13.65
N ILE A 447 -4.80 16.03 14.89
CA ILE A 447 -5.65 16.12 16.09
C ILE A 447 -4.93 16.90 17.17
N ASP A 448 -5.69 17.61 18.01
CA ASP A 448 -5.14 18.35 19.15
C ASP A 448 -4.86 17.44 20.37
N GLU A 449 -4.32 18.01 21.43
CA GLU A 449 -4.01 17.32 22.70
C GLU A 449 -5.22 16.63 23.37
N ASN A 450 -6.45 17.04 23.01
CA ASN A 450 -7.71 16.44 23.46
C ASN A 450 -8.24 15.41 22.45
N GLY A 451 -7.49 15.13 21.40
CA GLY A 451 -7.89 14.24 20.29
C GLY A 451 -9.01 14.81 19.43
N ILE A 452 -9.15 16.15 19.36
CA ILE A 452 -10.12 16.81 18.46
C ILE A 452 -9.45 17.01 17.10
N PRO A 453 -10.10 16.58 15.98
CA PRO A 453 -9.58 16.82 14.64
C PRO A 453 -9.34 18.31 14.35
N THR A 454 -8.16 18.63 13.82
CA THR A 454 -7.75 19.95 13.36
C THR A 454 -7.92 20.13 11.84
N SER A 455 -8.10 19.00 11.11
CA SER A 455 -8.30 18.95 9.67
C SER A 455 -9.71 18.48 9.31
N PRO A 456 -10.36 19.04 8.28
CA PRO A 456 -11.65 18.56 7.79
C PRO A 456 -11.57 17.16 7.15
N LEU A 457 -10.37 16.68 6.84
CA LEU A 457 -10.12 15.34 6.29
C LEU A 457 -10.13 14.26 7.38
N VAL A 458 -10.17 14.63 8.65
CA VAL A 458 -10.16 13.71 9.78
C VAL A 458 -11.47 13.77 10.52
N LEU A 459 -12.04 12.60 10.81
CA LEU A 459 -13.25 12.46 11.64
C LEU A 459 -12.94 11.64 12.87
N ARG A 460 -13.67 11.94 13.95
CA ARG A 460 -13.65 11.17 15.19
C ARG A 460 -15.07 10.72 15.54
N ASP A 461 -15.24 9.45 15.83
CA ASP A 461 -16.46 8.91 16.40
C ASP A 461 -16.18 8.23 17.74
N CYS A 462 -17.06 8.43 18.72
CA CYS A 462 -16.86 7.95 20.07
C CYS A 462 -18.08 7.22 20.60
N ARG A 463 -17.85 6.02 21.17
CA ARG A 463 -18.85 5.26 21.90
C ARG A 463 -18.46 5.20 23.38
N GLY A 464 -19.09 6.04 24.19
CA GLY A 464 -18.69 6.26 25.57
C GLY A 464 -17.28 6.90 25.64
N SER A 465 -16.37 6.25 26.34
CA SER A 465 -14.97 6.69 26.43
C SER A 465 -14.05 6.17 25.33
N VAL A 466 -14.56 5.30 24.44
CA VAL A 466 -13.79 4.73 23.34
C VAL A 466 -14.01 5.58 22.10
N CYS A 467 -12.97 6.23 21.62
CA CYS A 467 -12.97 7.02 20.39
C CYS A 467 -12.14 6.31 19.31
N ALA A 468 -12.59 6.38 18.08
CA ALA A 468 -11.91 5.90 16.88
C ALA A 468 -11.76 7.05 15.89
N TYR A 469 -10.74 6.98 15.05
CA TYR A 469 -10.39 8.01 14.09
C TYR A 469 -10.47 7.49 12.67
N TYR A 470 -10.85 8.37 11.76
CA TYR A 470 -11.07 8.07 10.36
C TYR A 470 -10.52 9.20 9.50
N ALA A 471 -9.98 8.86 8.35
CA ALA A 471 -9.46 9.83 7.40
C ALA A 471 -10.09 9.66 6.02
N TYR A 472 -10.15 10.77 5.27
CA TYR A 472 -10.55 10.81 3.88
C TYR A 472 -9.32 10.77 2.99
N LEU A 473 -9.08 9.66 2.31
CA LEU A 473 -8.04 9.48 1.30
C LEU A 473 -8.64 9.24 -0.08
N GLN A 474 -7.83 9.39 -1.13
CA GLN A 474 -8.19 9.01 -2.49
C GLN A 474 -7.02 8.29 -3.15
N GLY A 475 -7.28 7.43 -4.12
CA GLY A 475 -6.26 6.68 -4.85
C GLY A 475 -6.81 5.37 -5.40
N THR A 476 -6.13 4.77 -6.36
CA THR A 476 -6.38 3.37 -6.75
C THR A 476 -6.15 2.44 -5.57
N SER A 477 -5.34 2.86 -4.60
CA SER A 477 -5.14 2.21 -3.30
C SER A 477 -6.41 2.08 -2.47
N MET A 478 -7.41 2.97 -2.64
CA MET A 478 -8.72 2.89 -2.00
C MET A 478 -9.73 2.12 -2.86
N ALA A 479 -9.53 2.07 -4.17
CA ALA A 479 -10.35 1.26 -5.09
C ALA A 479 -10.08 -0.24 -4.93
N SER A 480 -8.82 -0.65 -4.91
CA SER A 480 -8.40 -2.05 -4.77
C SER A 480 -9.02 -2.77 -3.54
N PRO A 481 -9.05 -2.19 -2.32
CA PRO A 481 -9.67 -2.84 -1.17
C PRO A 481 -11.19 -2.99 -1.27
N HIS A 482 -11.90 -2.14 -2.02
CA HIS A 482 -13.32 -2.37 -2.33
C HIS A 482 -13.50 -3.66 -3.15
N ALA A 483 -12.71 -3.84 -4.21
CA ALA A 483 -12.71 -5.06 -5.02
C ALA A 483 -12.25 -6.29 -4.21
N THR A 484 -11.24 -6.13 -3.34
CA THR A 484 -10.76 -7.16 -2.42
C THR A 484 -11.86 -7.62 -1.46
N GLY A 485 -12.62 -6.69 -0.91
CA GLY A 485 -13.76 -7.01 -0.05
C GLY A 485 -14.85 -7.80 -0.79
N VAL A 486 -15.17 -7.42 -2.04
CA VAL A 486 -16.11 -8.18 -2.89
C VAL A 486 -15.57 -9.58 -3.20
N ALA A 487 -14.27 -9.72 -3.50
CA ALA A 487 -13.63 -11.03 -3.69
C ALA A 487 -13.72 -11.88 -2.41
N ALA A 488 -13.54 -11.28 -1.24
CA ALA A 488 -13.69 -11.97 0.05
C ALA A 488 -15.15 -12.41 0.32
N LEU A 489 -16.14 -11.61 -0.07
CA LEU A 489 -17.56 -12.01 -0.04
C LEU A 489 -17.82 -13.21 -0.96
N ILE A 490 -17.24 -13.22 -2.17
CA ILE A 490 -17.33 -14.33 -3.14
C ILE A 490 -16.75 -15.61 -2.53
N VAL A 491 -15.53 -15.54 -1.98
CA VAL A 491 -14.91 -16.69 -1.29
C VAL A 491 -15.79 -17.17 -0.13
N SER A 492 -16.29 -16.23 0.68
CA SER A 492 -17.15 -16.54 1.82
C SER A 492 -18.45 -17.23 1.42
N ARG A 493 -19.02 -16.88 0.28
CA ARG A 493 -20.33 -17.35 -0.19
C ARG A 493 -20.24 -18.69 -0.92
N TYR A 494 -19.24 -18.86 -1.76
CA TYR A 494 -19.13 -19.98 -2.72
C TYR A 494 -17.95 -20.91 -2.45
N GLY A 495 -17.10 -20.57 -1.49
CA GLY A 495 -16.02 -21.42 -1.04
C GLY A 495 -16.52 -22.60 -0.19
N HIS A 496 -15.59 -23.44 0.17
CA HIS A 496 -15.80 -24.60 1.03
C HIS A 496 -14.63 -24.77 1.99
N GLN A 497 -14.82 -25.57 3.02
CA GLN A 497 -13.74 -25.94 3.93
C GLN A 497 -12.84 -26.97 3.26
N ASP A 498 -11.58 -26.63 2.99
CA ASP A 498 -10.63 -27.54 2.30
C ASP A 498 -10.22 -28.70 3.19
N ARG A 499 -9.88 -28.46 4.47
CA ARG A 499 -9.51 -29.48 5.47
C ARG A 499 -9.87 -29.00 6.87
N PRO A 500 -10.11 -29.93 7.82
CA PRO A 500 -10.27 -29.58 9.22
C PRO A 500 -9.05 -28.78 9.72
N GLY A 501 -9.26 -27.55 10.23
CA GLY A 501 -8.21 -26.68 10.74
C GLY A 501 -7.50 -25.79 9.69
N ARG A 502 -7.78 -25.93 8.39
CA ARG A 502 -7.47 -24.95 7.35
C ARG A 502 -8.71 -24.15 7.01
N GLY A 503 -8.54 -22.86 6.68
CA GLY A 503 -9.62 -21.91 6.45
C GLY A 503 -10.67 -22.31 5.41
N TRP A 504 -11.36 -21.36 4.92
CA TRP A 504 -12.31 -21.46 3.82
C TRP A 504 -11.56 -21.28 2.51
N THR A 505 -11.93 -21.90 1.41
CA THR A 505 -11.20 -21.76 0.14
C THR A 505 -12.10 -21.71 -1.08
N LEU A 506 -11.70 -20.92 -2.05
CA LEU A 506 -12.22 -20.91 -3.42
C LEU A 506 -11.03 -20.71 -4.36
N SER A 507 -10.99 -21.43 -5.49
CA SER A 507 -9.83 -21.24 -6.39
C SER A 507 -9.76 -19.80 -6.92
N PRO A 508 -8.56 -19.19 -6.99
CA PRO A 508 -8.38 -17.80 -7.45
C PRO A 508 -9.03 -17.52 -8.81
N ARG A 509 -8.91 -18.46 -9.76
CA ARG A 509 -9.57 -18.35 -11.08
C ARG A 509 -11.10 -18.31 -11.00
N ARG A 510 -11.70 -19.01 -10.03
CA ARG A 510 -13.15 -19.00 -9.85
C ARG A 510 -13.58 -17.70 -9.17
N THR A 511 -12.84 -17.24 -8.18
CA THR A 511 -13.09 -15.94 -7.53
C THR A 511 -13.03 -14.81 -8.54
N GLU A 512 -11.95 -14.72 -9.34
CA GLU A 512 -11.76 -13.74 -10.41
C GLU A 512 -12.91 -13.78 -11.44
N ARG A 513 -13.28 -14.97 -11.91
CA ARG A 513 -14.37 -15.11 -12.88
C ARG A 513 -15.71 -14.63 -12.33
N ILE A 514 -16.03 -14.94 -11.06
CA ILE A 514 -17.27 -14.47 -10.44
C ILE A 514 -17.23 -12.95 -10.27
N LEU A 515 -16.12 -12.40 -9.79
CA LEU A 515 -15.93 -10.97 -9.63
C LEU A 515 -16.21 -10.22 -10.93
N LYS A 516 -15.58 -10.64 -12.03
CA LYS A 516 -15.77 -10.06 -13.35
C LYS A 516 -17.19 -10.24 -13.90
N ALA A 517 -17.79 -11.42 -13.71
CA ALA A 517 -19.12 -11.73 -14.22
C ALA A 517 -20.27 -11.07 -13.44
N THR A 518 -20.02 -10.57 -12.25
CA THR A 518 -20.99 -9.90 -11.39
C THR A 518 -20.76 -8.40 -11.24
N ALA A 519 -19.71 -7.87 -11.87
CA ALA A 519 -19.48 -6.44 -12.00
C ALA A 519 -20.62 -5.81 -12.85
N GLU A 520 -20.92 -4.56 -12.59
CA GLU A 520 -21.93 -3.79 -13.32
C GLU A 520 -21.31 -3.25 -14.62
N ASP A 521 -21.83 -3.73 -15.76
CA ASP A 521 -21.39 -3.29 -17.08
C ASP A 521 -21.50 -1.76 -17.19
N THR A 522 -20.38 -1.11 -17.48
CA THR A 522 -20.28 0.36 -17.55
C THR A 522 -19.66 0.75 -18.89
N PRO A 523 -20.40 1.49 -19.76
CA PRO A 523 -19.89 1.86 -21.07
C PRO A 523 -18.80 2.93 -20.97
N CYS A 524 -17.92 2.99 -21.97
CA CYS A 524 -17.08 4.16 -22.18
C CYS A 524 -17.94 5.43 -22.30
N PRO A 525 -17.44 6.60 -21.84
CA PRO A 525 -18.12 7.88 -22.08
C PRO A 525 -18.30 8.13 -23.59
N SER A 526 -19.29 8.95 -23.95
CA SER A 526 -19.53 9.35 -25.33
C SER A 526 -19.48 10.87 -25.43
N PRO A 527 -18.48 11.43 -26.13
CA PRO A 527 -17.37 10.77 -26.84
C PRO A 527 -16.41 10.01 -25.91
N PRO A 528 -15.57 9.06 -26.42
CA PRO A 528 -14.75 8.20 -25.59
C PRO A 528 -13.58 8.90 -24.88
N GLY A 529 -13.30 10.15 -25.20
CA GLY A 529 -12.32 10.98 -24.51
C GLY A 529 -12.91 11.60 -23.25
N LEU A 530 -12.27 11.35 -22.10
CA LEU A 530 -12.60 12.00 -20.84
C LEU A 530 -11.66 13.18 -20.64
N VAL A 531 -12.21 14.40 -20.72
CA VAL A 531 -11.52 15.65 -20.42
C VAL A 531 -11.94 16.11 -19.04
N TYR A 532 -10.98 16.50 -18.24
CA TYR A 532 -11.23 17.03 -16.90
C TYR A 532 -11.40 18.55 -16.96
N PRO A 533 -12.51 19.11 -16.47
CA PRO A 533 -12.81 20.53 -16.61
C PRO A 533 -11.99 21.43 -15.67
N ASP A 534 -11.25 20.86 -14.74
CA ASP A 534 -10.42 21.59 -13.79
C ASP A 534 -9.20 22.19 -14.52
N PRO A 535 -8.94 23.51 -14.42
CA PRO A 535 -7.79 24.16 -15.06
C PRO A 535 -6.43 23.60 -14.63
N ASP A 536 -6.31 23.07 -13.42
CA ASP A 536 -5.06 22.45 -12.94
C ASP A 536 -4.77 21.11 -13.67
N LEU A 537 -5.76 20.59 -14.40
CA LEU A 537 -5.67 19.38 -15.22
C LEU A 537 -5.72 19.73 -16.71
N GLU A 538 -5.42 20.98 -17.09
CA GLU A 538 -5.45 21.41 -18.49
C GLU A 538 -4.54 20.51 -19.35
N GLY A 539 -5.14 19.97 -20.43
CA GLY A 539 -4.44 19.04 -21.34
C GLY A 539 -4.51 17.57 -20.93
N LEU A 540 -4.95 17.24 -19.72
CA LEU A 540 -5.18 15.84 -19.33
C LEU A 540 -6.42 15.30 -20.04
N THR A 541 -6.20 14.26 -20.85
CA THR A 541 -7.27 13.55 -21.57
C THR A 541 -7.00 12.06 -21.51
N ASN A 542 -7.93 11.32 -20.92
CA ASN A 542 -7.93 9.87 -20.93
C ASN A 542 -8.89 9.35 -21.97
N THR A 543 -8.49 8.33 -22.74
CA THR A 543 -9.31 7.74 -23.79
C THR A 543 -9.74 6.34 -23.40
N CYS A 544 -11.07 6.13 -23.39
CA CYS A 544 -11.64 4.82 -23.15
C CYS A 544 -11.70 4.02 -24.43
N GLU A 545 -11.11 2.83 -24.46
CA GLU A 545 -11.17 1.90 -25.57
C GLU A 545 -11.86 0.61 -25.15
N GLY A 546 -12.54 -0.05 -26.06
CA GLY A 546 -13.18 -1.34 -25.84
C GLY A 546 -14.68 -1.35 -26.08
N THR A 547 -15.38 -2.30 -25.44
CA THR A 547 -16.82 -2.54 -25.56
C THR A 547 -17.53 -2.36 -24.24
N LEU A 548 -18.85 -2.57 -24.21
CA LEU A 548 -19.61 -2.58 -22.96
C LEU A 548 -19.16 -3.73 -22.03
N GLU A 549 -18.86 -4.89 -22.59
CA GLU A 549 -18.46 -6.06 -21.82
C GLU A 549 -17.04 -5.93 -21.24
N ARG A 550 -16.18 -5.14 -21.88
CA ARG A 550 -14.82 -4.86 -21.41
C ARG A 550 -14.26 -3.60 -22.05
N ASN A 551 -13.78 -2.67 -21.22
CA ASN A 551 -13.12 -1.46 -21.69
C ASN A 551 -11.97 -1.01 -20.78
N GLY A 552 -11.19 -0.04 -21.25
CA GLY A 552 -9.97 0.39 -20.58
C GLY A 552 -10.21 1.11 -19.26
N PHE A 553 -11.36 1.76 -19.07
CA PHE A 553 -11.64 2.49 -17.84
C PHE A 553 -12.20 1.59 -16.73
N TYR A 554 -13.17 0.74 -17.10
CA TYR A 554 -13.98 -0.01 -16.14
C TYR A 554 -13.65 -1.51 -16.13
N GLY A 555 -12.79 -1.99 -17.03
CA GLY A 555 -12.53 -3.41 -17.18
C GLY A 555 -13.79 -4.16 -17.56
N PHE A 556 -14.17 -5.18 -16.79
CA PHE A 556 -15.44 -5.91 -16.88
C PHE A 556 -16.59 -5.21 -16.15
N GLY A 557 -16.39 -3.99 -15.66
CA GLY A 557 -17.39 -3.16 -14.98
C GLY A 557 -17.00 -2.76 -13.57
N VAL A 558 -17.92 -2.04 -12.93
CA VAL A 558 -17.81 -1.63 -11.52
C VAL A 558 -18.15 -2.83 -10.63
N VAL A 559 -17.33 -3.14 -9.64
CA VAL A 559 -17.60 -4.24 -8.71
C VAL A 559 -18.93 -4.03 -7.98
N ASP A 560 -19.71 -5.11 -7.79
CA ASP A 560 -21.02 -5.07 -7.12
C ASP A 560 -21.12 -6.16 -6.05
N ALA A 561 -21.12 -5.75 -4.79
CA ALA A 561 -21.13 -6.65 -3.65
C ALA A 561 -22.45 -7.45 -3.55
N MET A 562 -23.59 -6.85 -3.92
CA MET A 562 -24.89 -7.53 -3.91
C MET A 562 -24.97 -8.57 -5.01
N SER A 563 -24.63 -8.21 -6.24
CA SER A 563 -24.60 -9.14 -7.37
C SER A 563 -23.64 -10.31 -7.10
N ALA A 564 -22.48 -10.03 -6.52
CA ALA A 564 -21.48 -11.04 -6.18
C ALA A 564 -21.98 -12.10 -5.18
N VAL A 565 -22.94 -11.80 -4.32
CA VAL A 565 -23.46 -12.77 -3.34
C VAL A 565 -24.78 -13.44 -3.71
N ILE A 566 -25.49 -12.95 -4.73
CA ILE A 566 -26.78 -13.51 -5.16
C ILE A 566 -26.74 -14.26 -6.50
N ARG A 567 -25.82 -13.89 -7.40
CA ARG A 567 -25.73 -14.45 -8.75
C ARG A 567 -24.76 -15.62 -8.78
N LEU A 568 -25.32 -16.84 -8.93
CA LEU A 568 -24.69 -18.01 -9.57
C LEU A 568 -25.75 -18.84 -10.24
#